data_8bab408efc3af2061f273602b29e376b
#
_entry.id   8bab408efc3af2061f273602b29e376b
#
_cell.length_a   1.000
_cell.length_b   1.000
_cell.length_c   1.000
_cell.angle_alpha   90.00
_cell.angle_beta   90.00
_cell.angle_gamma   90.00
#
_symmetry.space_group_name_H-M   'P 1'
#
loop_
_entity.id
_entity.type
_entity.pdbx_description
1 polymer ?
#
loop_
_entity_poly.entity_id
_entity_poly.type
_entity_poly.pdbx_seq_one_letter_code
_entity_poly.pdbx_strand_id
1 'polypeptide(L)'
;LSFLAAIDIGIVDISYREHNGENVFFTVHKGRENKEYEMGLFTESSGTLKCIVLFIHAWFCVSFDGVLVIDELNTKLHPLLLKFIVDLFYDSASRAQLIYTTHDTTLMDKKFFRRDQIWFVEKDEFGESRLFALSDYKVRSDASFEKDYLAGVYGGIPMLREFSMKEDK
;
A
#
# COMPACT_ATOMS: atom_id res chain seq x y z
N LEU A 1 17.51 6.76 -7.57
CA LEU A 1 17.35 8.23 -7.32
C LEU A 1 16.08 8.79 -7.96
N SER A 2 15.74 8.43 -9.21
CA SER A 2 14.50 8.88 -9.87
C SER A 2 13.22 8.54 -9.10
N PHE A 3 13.20 7.45 -8.35
CA PHE A 3 12.09 7.07 -7.50
C PHE A 3 11.88 8.04 -6.32
N LEU A 4 12.95 8.40 -5.60
CA LEU A 4 12.85 9.33 -4.46
C LEU A 4 12.31 10.69 -4.90
N ALA A 5 12.71 11.15 -6.08
CA ALA A 5 12.17 12.36 -6.68
C ALA A 5 10.70 12.23 -7.10
N ALA A 6 10.26 11.04 -7.52
CA ALA A 6 8.87 10.79 -7.94
C ALA A 6 7.87 10.79 -6.78
N ILE A 7 8.31 10.43 -5.57
CA ILE A 7 7.46 10.40 -4.38
C ILE A 7 7.47 11.71 -3.57
N ASP A 8 8.21 12.73 -4.06
CA ASP A 8 8.26 14.10 -3.52
C ASP A 8 8.39 14.20 -1.99
N ILE A 9 9.28 13.40 -1.43
CA ILE A 9 9.58 13.44 0.02
C ILE A 9 10.78 14.33 0.36
N GLY A 10 11.27 15.12 -0.62
CA GLY A 10 12.40 16.03 -0.43
C GLY A 10 13.78 15.35 -0.37
N ILE A 11 13.84 14.03 -0.48
CA ILE A 11 15.08 13.26 -0.50
C ILE A 11 15.64 13.26 -1.92
N VAL A 12 16.86 13.72 -2.08
CA VAL A 12 17.57 13.82 -3.37
C VAL A 12 18.62 12.73 -3.55
N ASP A 13 19.14 12.17 -2.44
CA ASP A 13 20.11 11.10 -2.48
C ASP A 13 20.09 10.26 -1.18
N ILE A 14 20.74 9.10 -1.23
CA ILE A 14 21.04 8.27 -0.07
C ILE A 14 22.55 8.06 -0.05
N SER A 15 23.21 8.46 1.04
CA SER A 15 24.62 8.26 1.28
C SER A 15 24.85 7.24 2.39
N TYR A 16 26.07 6.73 2.50
CA TYR A 16 26.48 5.90 3.63
C TYR A 16 27.89 6.21 4.06
N ARG A 17 28.19 5.96 5.32
CA ARG A 17 29.53 6.06 5.90
C ARG A 17 29.81 4.83 6.74
N GLU A 18 31.02 4.33 6.64
CA GLU A 18 31.49 3.28 7.54
C GLU A 18 31.80 3.87 8.92
N HIS A 19 31.24 3.29 9.94
CA HIS A 19 31.52 3.62 11.33
C HIS A 19 31.66 2.32 12.14
N ASN A 20 32.84 2.10 12.74
CA ASN A 20 33.15 0.88 13.51
C ASN A 20 32.90 -0.45 12.76
N GLY A 21 33.15 -0.48 11.44
CA GLY A 21 32.93 -1.67 10.61
C GLY A 21 31.48 -1.88 10.15
N GLU A 22 30.56 -0.95 10.47
CA GLU A 22 29.18 -0.97 10.03
C GLU A 22 28.88 0.19 9.10
N ASN A 23 28.03 -0.04 8.09
CA ASN A 23 27.55 1.02 7.21
C ASN A 23 26.37 1.75 7.85
N VAL A 24 26.55 3.05 8.10
CA VAL A 24 25.49 3.94 8.56
C VAL A 24 24.94 4.72 7.37
N PHE A 25 23.64 4.63 7.14
CA PHE A 25 22.97 5.25 6.00
C PHE A 25 22.34 6.59 6.38
N PHE A 26 22.38 7.52 5.43
CA PHE A 26 21.82 8.86 5.55
C PHE A 26 20.97 9.18 4.33
N THR A 27 19.89 9.91 4.54
CA THR A 27 19.12 10.56 3.47
C THR A 27 19.65 11.97 3.26
N VAL A 28 19.79 12.39 2.02
CA VAL A 28 20.21 13.73 1.64
C VAL A 28 18.96 14.51 1.22
N HIS A 29 18.68 15.60 1.91
CA HIS A 29 17.52 16.44 1.64
C HIS A 29 17.90 17.75 0.97
N LYS A 30 17.04 18.24 0.10
CA LYS A 30 17.15 19.56 -0.48
C LYS A 30 16.67 20.63 0.49
N GLY A 31 17.57 21.47 0.94
CA GLY A 31 17.30 22.63 1.78
C GLY A 31 17.00 23.90 0.99
N ARG A 32 16.81 25.02 1.69
CA ARG A 32 16.70 26.34 1.09
C ARG A 32 18.01 26.75 0.42
N GLU A 33 17.96 27.64 -0.58
CA GLU A 33 19.13 28.19 -1.29
C GLU A 33 19.98 27.11 -1.96
N ASN A 34 19.38 26.00 -2.42
CA ASN A 34 20.07 24.85 -3.00
C ASN A 34 21.12 24.18 -2.07
N LYS A 35 21.06 24.42 -0.78
CA LYS A 35 21.86 23.70 0.19
C LYS A 35 21.27 22.32 0.42
N GLU A 36 22.13 21.34 0.65
CA GLU A 36 21.74 19.99 1.02
C GLU A 36 22.09 19.76 2.48
N TYR A 37 21.29 18.91 3.14
CA TYR A 37 21.56 18.45 4.51
C TYR A 37 21.29 16.96 4.62
N GLU A 38 22.06 16.31 5.48
CA GLU A 38 21.91 14.88 5.72
C GLU A 38 21.13 14.61 7.00
N MET A 39 20.30 13.58 6.96
CA MET A 39 19.63 13.03 8.13
C MET A 39 19.92 11.53 8.21
N GLY A 40 20.08 10.99 9.42
CA GLY A 40 20.19 9.54 9.57
C GLY A 40 18.95 8.83 8.98
N LEU A 41 19.14 7.80 8.16
CA LEU A 41 18.04 7.10 7.48
C LEU A 41 16.94 6.70 8.47
N PHE A 42 17.28 6.18 9.64
CA PHE A 42 16.31 5.74 10.65
C PHE A 42 15.66 6.88 11.45
N THR A 43 16.02 8.13 11.20
CA THR A 43 15.34 9.31 11.76
C THR A 43 14.23 9.82 10.85
N GLU A 44 14.10 9.26 9.65
CA GLU A 44 13.01 9.54 8.73
C GLU A 44 11.64 9.12 9.28
N SER A 45 10.59 9.68 8.70
CA SER A 45 9.23 9.25 9.03
C SER A 45 9.04 7.77 8.72
N SER A 46 8.20 7.09 9.51
CA SER A 46 7.90 5.68 9.27
C SER A 46 7.24 5.43 7.90
N GLY A 47 6.53 6.42 7.36
CA GLY A 47 5.97 6.36 6.00
C GLY A 47 7.06 6.43 4.93
N THR A 48 8.03 7.33 5.09
CA THR A 48 9.20 7.47 4.22
C THR A 48 10.00 6.16 4.18
N LEU A 49 10.33 5.61 5.36
CA LEU A 49 11.08 4.35 5.46
C LEU A 49 10.31 3.20 4.79
N LYS A 50 9.01 3.07 5.06
CA LYS A 50 8.17 2.05 4.42
C LYS A 50 8.18 2.21 2.90
N CYS A 51 8.05 3.44 2.41
CA CYS A 51 8.03 3.72 0.98
C CYS A 51 9.35 3.31 0.30
N ILE A 52 10.49 3.63 0.89
CA ILE A 52 11.83 3.24 0.39
C ILE A 52 11.94 1.71 0.34
N VAL A 53 11.60 1.03 1.44
CA VAL A 53 11.69 -0.43 1.53
C VAL A 53 10.77 -1.11 0.50
N LEU A 54 9.51 -0.66 0.39
CA LEU A 54 8.55 -1.20 -0.56
C LEU A 54 9.01 -1.02 -2.00
N PHE A 55 9.57 0.14 -2.33
CA PHE A 55 10.09 0.38 -3.67
C PHE A 55 11.23 -0.56 -4.02
N ILE A 56 12.18 -0.77 -3.10
CA ILE A 56 13.30 -1.70 -3.32
C ILE A 56 12.76 -3.10 -3.61
N HIS A 57 11.80 -3.59 -2.81
CA HIS A 57 11.20 -4.90 -3.02
C HIS A 57 10.42 -4.99 -4.34
N ALA A 58 9.60 -3.96 -4.65
CA ALA A 58 8.86 -3.89 -5.91
C ALA A 58 9.80 -3.87 -7.12
N TRP A 59 10.88 -3.07 -7.05
CA TRP A 59 11.87 -3.00 -8.11
C TRP A 59 12.57 -4.35 -8.35
N PHE A 60 13.00 -5.03 -7.29
CA PHE A 60 13.56 -6.38 -7.41
C PHE A 60 12.54 -7.37 -7.98
N CYS A 61 11.32 -7.36 -7.47
CA CYS A 61 10.25 -8.24 -7.93
C CYS A 61 9.99 -8.06 -9.44
N VAL A 62 9.86 -6.81 -9.89
CA VAL A 62 9.63 -6.46 -11.30
C VAL A 62 10.85 -6.83 -12.17
N SER A 63 12.08 -6.64 -11.65
CA SER A 63 13.31 -6.94 -12.40
C SER A 63 13.54 -8.44 -12.62
N PHE A 64 12.98 -9.29 -11.77
CA PHE A 64 13.22 -10.76 -11.78
C PHE A 64 11.93 -11.57 -11.99
N ASP A 65 10.85 -10.97 -12.48
CA ASP A 65 9.55 -11.63 -12.72
C ASP A 65 9.02 -12.37 -11.47
N GLY A 66 9.21 -11.79 -10.30
CA GLY A 66 8.89 -12.42 -9.03
C GLY A 66 7.44 -12.22 -8.59
N VAL A 67 7.13 -12.73 -7.39
CA VAL A 67 5.86 -12.49 -6.69
C VAL A 67 6.15 -11.76 -5.39
N LEU A 68 5.52 -10.61 -5.20
CA LEU A 68 5.60 -9.82 -3.97
C LEU A 68 4.29 -9.93 -3.20
N VAL A 69 4.38 -10.41 -1.97
CA VAL A 69 3.21 -10.55 -1.07
C VAL A 69 3.37 -9.59 0.09
N ILE A 70 2.38 -8.72 0.30
CA ILE A 70 2.44 -7.68 1.33
C ILE A 70 1.13 -7.68 2.13
N ASP A 71 1.25 -7.80 3.43
CA ASP A 71 0.12 -7.60 4.34
C ASP A 71 0.00 -6.12 4.73
N GLU A 72 -1.23 -5.59 4.75
CA GLU A 72 -1.54 -4.20 5.07
C GLU A 72 -0.68 -3.17 4.29
N LEU A 73 -0.69 -3.28 2.97
CA LEU A 73 0.12 -2.39 2.11
C LEU A 73 -0.14 -0.90 2.38
N ASN A 74 -1.38 -0.52 2.66
CA ASN A 74 -1.81 0.87 2.91
C ASN A 74 -1.27 1.47 4.22
N THR A 75 -0.87 0.65 5.20
CA THR A 75 -0.45 1.15 6.53
C THR A 75 0.69 2.17 6.41
N LYS A 76 0.49 3.37 6.97
CA LYS A 76 1.44 4.51 6.94
C LYS A 76 1.78 5.06 5.55
N LEU A 77 1.04 4.69 4.52
CA LEU A 77 1.19 5.25 3.17
C LEU A 77 0.03 6.17 2.83
N HIS A 78 0.35 7.27 2.17
CA HIS A 78 -0.66 8.10 1.54
C HIS A 78 -1.28 7.33 0.34
N PRO A 79 -2.60 7.43 0.06
CA PRO A 79 -3.24 6.73 -1.06
C PRO A 79 -2.54 6.90 -2.42
N LEU A 80 -1.96 8.07 -2.68
CA LEU A 80 -1.20 8.31 -3.92
C LEU A 80 0.09 7.48 -3.98
N LEU A 81 0.75 7.24 -2.84
CA LEU A 81 1.93 6.37 -2.79
C LEU A 81 1.54 4.90 -2.93
N LEU A 82 0.41 4.50 -2.35
CA LEU A 82 -0.16 3.17 -2.54
C LEU A 82 -0.42 2.92 -4.04
N LYS A 83 -1.11 3.86 -4.71
CA LYS A 83 -1.34 3.78 -6.15
C LYS A 83 -0.03 3.69 -6.94
N PHE A 84 0.96 4.51 -6.61
CA PHE A 84 2.25 4.50 -7.28
C PHE A 84 2.95 3.13 -7.22
N ILE A 85 2.94 2.48 -6.05
CA ILE A 85 3.51 1.12 -5.89
C ILE A 85 2.76 0.10 -6.76
N VAL A 86 1.43 0.17 -6.78
CA VAL A 86 0.60 -0.73 -7.61
C VAL A 86 0.88 -0.50 -9.10
N ASP A 87 0.97 0.75 -9.54
CA ASP A 87 1.24 1.11 -10.94
C ASP A 87 2.58 0.54 -11.43
N LEU A 88 3.61 0.39 -10.59
CA LEU A 88 4.88 -0.21 -10.98
C LEU A 88 4.72 -1.63 -11.57
N PHE A 89 3.71 -2.38 -11.11
CA PHE A 89 3.43 -3.73 -11.61
C PHE A 89 2.60 -3.72 -12.90
N TYR A 90 1.82 -2.66 -13.14
CA TYR A 90 1.05 -2.52 -14.37
C TYR A 90 1.89 -1.95 -15.53
N ASP A 91 2.76 -0.99 -15.25
CA ASP A 91 3.55 -0.28 -16.25
C ASP A 91 4.79 -1.06 -16.71
N SER A 92 5.12 -2.14 -16.01
CA SER A 92 6.29 -2.96 -16.35
C SER A 92 5.97 -3.98 -17.45
N ALA A 93 6.96 -4.26 -18.31
CA ALA A 93 6.90 -5.38 -19.25
C ALA A 93 7.15 -6.74 -18.58
N SER A 94 7.33 -6.76 -17.26
CA SER A 94 7.63 -7.95 -16.48
C SER A 94 6.38 -8.80 -16.22
N ARG A 95 6.58 -10.05 -15.84
CA ARG A 95 5.53 -10.97 -15.37
C ARG A 95 5.35 -10.92 -13.85
N ALA A 96 5.96 -9.95 -13.19
CA ALA A 96 5.88 -9.80 -11.75
C ALA A 96 4.43 -9.68 -11.27
N GLN A 97 4.16 -10.22 -10.09
CA GLN A 97 2.84 -10.20 -9.47
C GLN A 97 2.91 -9.52 -8.10
N LEU A 98 1.92 -8.68 -7.83
CA LEU A 98 1.70 -8.09 -6.51
C LEU A 98 0.42 -8.69 -5.90
N ILE A 99 0.56 -9.30 -4.73
CA ILE A 99 -0.56 -9.76 -3.91
C ILE A 99 -0.51 -8.98 -2.61
N TYR A 100 -1.59 -8.28 -2.26
CA TYR A 100 -1.59 -7.51 -1.03
C TYR A 100 -2.95 -7.49 -0.35
N THR A 101 -2.94 -7.32 0.97
CA THR A 101 -4.11 -6.99 1.75
C THR A 101 -4.15 -5.50 2.03
N THR A 102 -5.35 -4.96 2.20
CA THR A 102 -5.55 -3.55 2.52
C THR A 102 -6.93 -3.32 3.13
N HIS A 103 -7.05 -2.32 4.00
CA HIS A 103 -8.31 -1.75 4.43
C HIS A 103 -8.67 -0.46 3.67
N ASP A 104 -7.80 -0.02 2.76
CA ASP A 104 -8.01 1.16 1.94
C ASP A 104 -8.84 0.80 0.70
N THR A 105 -9.97 1.47 0.54
CA THR A 105 -10.90 1.24 -0.57
C THR A 105 -10.69 2.18 -1.76
N THR A 106 -9.77 3.14 -1.66
CA THR A 106 -9.56 4.19 -2.67
C THR A 106 -9.16 3.65 -4.04
N LEU A 107 -8.51 2.49 -4.08
CA LEU A 107 -8.15 1.81 -5.33
C LEU A 107 -9.20 0.78 -5.79
N MET A 108 -10.31 0.61 -5.05
CA MET A 108 -11.37 -0.33 -5.42
C MET A 108 -12.25 0.26 -6.53
N ASP A 109 -11.67 0.43 -7.70
CA ASP A 109 -12.31 0.98 -8.89
C ASP A 109 -11.94 0.16 -10.12
N LYS A 110 -12.90 0.02 -11.04
CA LYS A 110 -12.73 -0.65 -12.34
C LYS A 110 -11.64 -0.03 -13.23
N LYS A 111 -11.22 1.21 -12.93
CA LYS A 111 -10.09 1.86 -13.60
C LYS A 111 -8.76 1.26 -13.20
N PHE A 112 -8.67 0.69 -11.99
CA PHE A 112 -7.45 0.14 -11.44
C PHE A 112 -7.44 -1.39 -11.45
N PHE A 113 -8.59 -2.02 -11.17
CA PHE A 113 -8.66 -3.47 -11.02
C PHE A 113 -9.84 -4.09 -11.80
N ARG A 114 -9.60 -5.27 -12.35
CA ARG A 114 -10.66 -6.16 -12.82
C ARG A 114 -11.31 -6.84 -11.61
N ARG A 115 -12.55 -7.31 -11.79
CA ARG A 115 -13.32 -7.99 -10.72
C ARG A 115 -12.65 -9.26 -10.20
N ASP A 116 -11.91 -9.97 -11.04
CA ASP A 116 -11.16 -11.17 -10.68
C ASP A 116 -9.90 -10.90 -9.86
N GLN A 117 -9.48 -9.64 -9.78
CA GLN A 117 -8.33 -9.20 -8.99
C GLN A 117 -8.71 -8.71 -7.59
N ILE A 118 -10.00 -8.49 -7.33
CA ILE A 118 -10.50 -8.01 -6.03
C ILE A 118 -11.09 -9.18 -5.27
N TRP A 119 -10.56 -9.43 -4.09
CA TRP A 119 -10.97 -10.51 -3.20
C TRP A 119 -11.34 -9.96 -1.84
N PHE A 120 -12.36 -10.57 -1.23
CA PHE A 120 -12.84 -10.22 0.09
C PHE A 120 -12.61 -11.36 1.05
N VAL A 121 -12.27 -11.01 2.29
CA VAL A 121 -12.20 -11.96 3.41
C VAL A 121 -13.29 -11.59 4.40
N GLU A 122 -14.16 -12.53 4.70
CA GLU A 122 -15.21 -12.38 5.68
C GLU A 122 -15.03 -13.42 6.78
N LYS A 123 -15.31 -13.02 8.02
CA LYS A 123 -15.26 -13.90 9.17
C LYS A 123 -16.67 -14.09 9.69
N ASP A 124 -17.10 -15.33 9.86
CA ASP A 124 -18.41 -15.66 10.39
C ASP A 124 -18.48 -15.55 11.92
N GLU A 125 -19.64 -15.83 12.49
CA GLU A 125 -19.89 -15.80 13.94
C GLU A 125 -19.10 -16.86 14.72
N PHE A 126 -18.63 -17.92 14.05
CA PHE A 126 -17.81 -18.99 14.63
C PHE A 126 -16.31 -18.73 14.49
N GLY A 127 -15.94 -17.65 13.79
CA GLY A 127 -14.55 -17.29 13.56
C GLY A 127 -13.91 -17.95 12.34
N GLU A 128 -14.71 -18.64 11.51
CA GLU A 128 -14.23 -19.20 10.24
C GLU A 128 -14.10 -18.12 9.19
N SER A 129 -13.00 -18.15 8.45
CA SER A 129 -12.74 -17.18 7.39
C SER A 129 -13.13 -17.72 6.03
N ARG A 130 -13.85 -16.91 5.26
CA ARG A 130 -14.24 -17.20 3.89
C ARG A 130 -13.60 -16.21 2.94
N LEU A 131 -13.00 -16.72 1.85
CA LEU A 131 -12.43 -15.94 0.76
C LEU A 131 -13.32 -16.05 -0.47
N PHE A 132 -13.63 -14.92 -1.11
CA PHE A 132 -14.44 -14.87 -2.34
C PHE A 132 -14.06 -13.66 -3.20
N ALA A 133 -14.30 -13.75 -4.51
CA ALA A 133 -13.91 -12.71 -5.46
C ALA A 133 -15.10 -11.79 -5.80
N LEU A 134 -14.79 -10.54 -6.16
CA LEU A 134 -15.81 -9.64 -6.70
C LEU A 134 -16.42 -10.17 -8.03
N SER A 135 -15.69 -11.02 -8.76
CA SER A 135 -16.21 -11.72 -9.96
C SER A 135 -17.33 -12.70 -9.66
N ASP A 136 -17.50 -13.17 -8.42
CA ASP A 136 -18.57 -14.09 -8.02
C ASP A 136 -19.93 -13.38 -7.95
N TYR A 137 -19.93 -12.06 -7.98
CA TYR A 137 -21.12 -11.22 -7.93
C TYR A 137 -21.53 -10.73 -9.32
N LYS A 138 -22.85 -10.57 -9.54
CA LYS A 138 -23.40 -9.89 -10.70
C LYS A 138 -23.33 -8.39 -10.51
N VAL A 139 -22.23 -7.80 -10.92
CA VAL A 139 -21.99 -6.36 -10.80
C VAL A 139 -22.48 -5.64 -12.05
N ARG A 140 -23.26 -4.57 -11.87
CA ARG A 140 -23.75 -3.73 -12.97
C ARG A 140 -22.59 -2.97 -13.62
N SER A 141 -22.69 -2.67 -14.90
CA SER A 141 -21.64 -1.97 -15.65
C SER A 141 -21.36 -0.54 -15.14
N ASP A 142 -22.38 0.11 -14.56
CA ASP A 142 -22.33 1.45 -13.99
C ASP A 142 -22.00 1.47 -12.49
N ALA A 143 -21.86 0.31 -11.84
CA ALA A 143 -21.60 0.20 -10.41
C ALA A 143 -20.24 0.78 -10.02
N SER A 144 -20.17 1.38 -8.83
CA SER A 144 -18.93 1.75 -8.15
C SER A 144 -18.58 0.64 -7.18
N PHE A 145 -17.47 -0.04 -7.40
CA PHE A 145 -17.03 -1.15 -6.53
C PHE A 145 -16.88 -0.69 -5.06
N GLU A 146 -16.27 0.45 -4.84
CA GLU A 146 -16.09 1.01 -3.51
C GLU A 146 -17.43 1.32 -2.83
N LYS A 147 -18.34 2.05 -3.50
CA LYS A 147 -19.62 2.43 -2.91
C LYS A 147 -20.48 1.21 -2.57
N ASP A 148 -20.53 0.24 -3.46
CA ASP A 148 -21.30 -0.98 -3.24
C ASP A 148 -20.69 -1.83 -2.11
N TYR A 149 -19.35 -1.90 -2.01
CA TYR A 149 -18.66 -2.55 -0.89
C TYR A 149 -19.01 -1.87 0.43
N LEU A 150 -18.83 -0.56 0.53
CA LEU A 150 -19.15 0.21 1.76
C LEU A 150 -20.63 0.14 2.14
N ALA A 151 -21.52 -0.09 1.16
CA ALA A 151 -22.93 -0.35 1.39
C ALA A 151 -23.25 -1.80 1.80
N GLY A 152 -22.23 -2.68 1.88
CA GLY A 152 -22.38 -4.09 2.26
C GLY A 152 -22.90 -5.03 1.18
N VAL A 153 -22.97 -4.56 -0.09
CA VAL A 153 -23.52 -5.35 -1.20
C VAL A 153 -22.73 -6.65 -1.43
N TYR A 154 -21.42 -6.62 -1.17
CA TYR A 154 -20.53 -7.75 -1.38
C TYR A 154 -20.17 -8.52 -0.10
N GLY A 155 -20.66 -8.11 1.07
CA GLY A 155 -20.17 -8.63 2.34
C GLY A 155 -18.75 -8.18 2.67
N GLY A 156 -18.09 -8.86 3.62
CA GLY A 156 -16.70 -8.56 4.01
C GLY A 156 -16.51 -7.22 4.73
N ILE A 157 -17.60 -6.58 5.18
CA ILE A 157 -17.56 -5.36 5.98
C ILE A 157 -17.80 -5.65 7.46
N PRO A 158 -17.18 -4.89 8.38
CA PRO A 158 -17.45 -5.04 9.80
C PRO A 158 -18.90 -4.69 10.13
N MET A 159 -19.63 -5.58 10.78
CA MET A 159 -20.95 -5.29 11.33
C MET A 159 -20.80 -4.58 12.67
N LEU A 160 -20.91 -3.25 12.66
CA LEU A 160 -20.90 -2.46 13.89
C LEU A 160 -22.23 -2.63 14.61
N ARG A 161 -22.21 -3.05 15.88
CA ARG A 161 -23.37 -3.03 16.76
C ARG A 161 -23.38 -1.71 17.53
N GLU A 162 -24.59 -1.21 17.86
CA GLU A 162 -24.70 -0.05 18.73
C GLU A 162 -24.08 -0.37 20.09
N PHE A 163 -23.14 0.46 20.50
CA PHE A 163 -22.53 0.40 21.82
C PHE A 163 -22.98 1.61 22.63
N SER A 164 -23.68 1.40 23.75
CA SER A 164 -24.05 2.45 24.69
C SER A 164 -23.11 2.43 25.90
N MET A 165 -22.50 3.57 26.20
CA MET A 165 -21.73 3.75 27.44
C MET A 165 -22.63 4.06 28.65
N LYS A 166 -23.97 4.10 28.47
CA LYS A 166 -24.89 4.25 29.60
C LYS A 166 -25.08 2.87 30.21
N GLU A 167 -24.62 2.70 31.44
CA GLU A 167 -24.98 1.56 32.25
C GLU A 167 -26.52 1.57 32.43
N ASP A 168 -27.15 0.48 32.12
CA ASP A 168 -28.56 0.26 32.49
C ASP A 168 -28.63 0.27 34.03
N LYS A 169 -29.23 1.35 34.58
CA LYS A 169 -29.49 1.49 36.01
C LYS A 169 -30.72 0.71 36.38
#